data_127f4a47bbf47c086225c689ee96d593
#
_entry.id   127f4a47bbf47c086225c689ee96d593
#
_cell.length_a   1.000
_cell.length_b   1.000
_cell.length_c   1.000
_cell.angle_alpha   90.00
_cell.angle_beta   90.00
_cell.angle_gamma   90.00
#
_symmetry.space_group_name_H-M   'P 1'
#
loop_
_entity.id
_entity.type
_entity.pdbx_description
1 polymer ?
#
loop_
_entity_poly.entity_id
_entity_poly.type
_entity_poly.pdbx_seq_one_letter_code
_entity_poly.pdbx_strand_id
1 'polypeptide(L)'
;MLSRLIRILFALTAIAPLSISLTYVFVTSNKFQFAVIALVACLILGLTAIVVVNRARAHLECLPISIKKAKSADKEVIGFFTVYVLPLVFKGVSAPDLGAWAMAAVMLLFVLWSTHAFQVNPVLGLFGYHFYEVETADGITYLMITKRKINDITTVNYVVQLGEHGVLDISVAN
;
A
#
# COMPACT_ATOMS: atom_id res chain seq x y z
N MET A 1 1.08 20.40 -3.16
CA MET A 1 2.38 19.73 -2.86
C MET A 1 2.25 18.53 -1.93
N LEU A 2 1.27 18.51 -1.02
CA LEU A 2 1.06 17.38 -0.08
C LEU A 2 0.79 16.03 -0.80
N SER A 3 0.11 16.08 -1.95
CA SER A 3 -0.22 14.89 -2.73
C SER A 3 0.99 14.09 -3.24
N ARG A 4 2.09 14.73 -3.66
CA ARG A 4 3.28 14.04 -4.16
C ARG A 4 4.03 13.28 -3.06
N LEU A 5 4.14 13.89 -1.88
CA LEU A 5 4.82 13.28 -0.73
C LEU A 5 4.04 12.07 -0.21
N ILE A 6 2.72 12.16 -0.15
CA ILE A 6 1.86 11.04 0.22
C ILE A 6 2.01 9.88 -0.79
N ARG A 7 2.05 10.19 -2.09
CA ARG A 7 2.31 9.20 -3.15
C ARG A 7 3.62 8.44 -2.93
N ILE A 8 4.72 9.17 -2.69
CA ILE A 8 6.03 8.57 -2.45
C ILE A 8 5.99 7.67 -1.22
N LEU A 9 5.38 8.15 -0.12
CA LEU A 9 5.26 7.38 1.11
C LEU A 9 4.43 6.10 0.89
N PHE A 10 3.30 6.16 0.19
CA PHE A 10 2.51 4.98 -0.11
C PHE A 10 3.27 3.99 -1.01
N ALA A 11 4.00 4.47 -2.03
CA ALA A 11 4.83 3.61 -2.87
C ALA A 11 5.92 2.90 -2.06
N LEU A 12 6.61 3.62 -1.18
CA LEU A 12 7.65 3.05 -0.30
C LEU A 12 7.06 2.05 0.69
N THR A 13 5.91 2.35 1.29
CA THR A 13 5.27 1.44 2.24
C THR A 13 4.70 0.19 1.58
N ALA A 14 4.29 0.27 0.30
CA ALA A 14 3.87 -0.90 -0.46
C ALA A 14 5.00 -1.93 -0.66
N ILE A 15 6.27 -1.51 -0.60
CA ILE A 15 7.43 -2.40 -0.72
C ILE A 15 7.84 -3.00 0.65
N ALA A 16 7.35 -2.45 1.75
CA ALA A 16 7.74 -2.90 3.08
C ALA A 16 7.69 -4.44 3.28
N PRO A 17 6.67 -5.18 2.82
CA PRO A 17 6.62 -6.64 2.99
C PRO A 17 7.74 -7.40 2.25
N LEU A 18 8.32 -6.84 1.17
CA LEU A 18 9.48 -7.42 0.50
C LEU A 18 10.67 -7.56 1.47
N SER A 19 10.80 -6.61 2.40
CA SER A 19 11.87 -6.65 3.42
C SER A 19 11.76 -7.86 4.35
N ILE A 20 10.56 -8.43 4.56
CA ILE A 20 10.37 -9.66 5.36
C ILE A 20 11.01 -10.85 4.65
N SER A 21 10.76 -10.98 3.35
CA SER A 21 11.35 -12.06 2.54
C SER A 21 12.87 -11.92 2.46
N LEU A 22 13.38 -10.70 2.31
CA LEU A 22 14.82 -10.42 2.35
C LEU A 22 15.42 -10.73 3.72
N THR A 23 14.74 -10.43 4.81
CA THR A 23 15.17 -10.79 6.17
C THR A 23 15.41 -12.29 6.28
N TYR A 24 14.44 -13.10 5.83
CA TYR A 24 14.58 -14.56 5.83
C TYR A 24 15.78 -15.02 5.00
N VAL A 25 15.96 -14.49 3.79
CA VAL A 25 17.09 -14.82 2.91
C VAL A 25 18.44 -14.48 3.58
N PHE A 26 18.55 -13.31 4.22
CA PHE A 26 19.77 -12.88 4.90
C PHE A 26 20.07 -13.72 6.14
N VAL A 27 19.05 -14.06 6.95
CA VAL A 27 19.23 -14.96 8.12
C VAL A 27 19.79 -16.30 7.68
N THR A 28 19.18 -16.91 6.65
CA THR A 28 19.61 -18.22 6.16
C THR A 28 20.95 -18.21 5.42
N SER A 29 21.41 -17.02 5.00
CA SER A 29 22.75 -16.81 4.42
C SER A 29 23.80 -16.36 5.44
N ASN A 30 23.50 -16.43 6.76
CA ASN A 30 24.34 -15.98 7.86
C ASN A 30 24.76 -14.49 7.80
N LYS A 31 23.98 -13.66 7.10
CA LYS A 31 24.19 -12.21 6.96
C LYS A 31 23.28 -11.44 7.94
N PHE A 32 23.44 -11.69 9.24
CA PHE A 32 22.54 -11.18 10.30
C PHE A 32 22.43 -9.65 10.33
N GLN A 33 23.50 -8.91 10.03
CA GLN A 33 23.46 -7.44 10.00
C GLN A 33 22.45 -6.94 8.95
N PHE A 34 22.48 -7.50 7.71
CA PHE A 34 21.54 -7.13 6.67
C PHE A 34 20.09 -7.57 6.98
N ALA A 35 19.93 -8.69 7.68
CA ALA A 35 18.64 -9.15 8.14
C ALA A 35 18.00 -8.17 9.14
N VAL A 36 18.77 -7.69 10.10
CA VAL A 36 18.30 -6.68 11.07
C VAL A 36 17.93 -5.37 10.37
N ILE A 37 18.76 -4.90 9.44
CA ILE A 37 18.48 -3.69 8.65
C ILE A 37 17.18 -3.84 7.87
N ALA A 38 16.97 -4.96 7.19
CA ALA A 38 15.76 -5.23 6.42
C ALA A 38 14.50 -5.27 7.31
N LEU A 39 14.59 -5.90 8.49
CA LEU A 39 13.49 -5.95 9.45
C LEU A 39 13.13 -4.56 10.00
N VAL A 40 14.13 -3.79 10.40
CA VAL A 40 13.94 -2.42 10.90
C VAL A 40 13.34 -1.53 9.81
N ALA A 41 13.81 -1.63 8.57
CA ALA A 41 13.24 -0.90 7.45
C ALA A 41 11.75 -1.26 7.23
N CYS A 42 11.40 -2.56 7.30
CA CYS A 42 10.01 -3.00 7.23
C CYS A 42 9.12 -2.36 8.30
N LEU A 43 9.58 -2.37 9.55
CA LEU A 43 8.84 -1.79 10.67
C LEU A 43 8.65 -0.27 10.52
N ILE A 44 9.71 0.45 10.15
CA ILE A 44 9.65 1.91 9.93
C ILE A 44 8.67 2.23 8.80
N LEU A 45 8.76 1.54 7.67
CA LEU A 45 7.87 1.77 6.53
C LEU A 45 6.42 1.39 6.88
N GLY A 46 6.20 0.29 7.60
CA GLY A 46 4.87 -0.11 8.06
C GLY A 46 4.23 0.92 8.99
N LEU A 47 4.98 1.43 9.95
CA LEU A 47 4.51 2.47 10.87
C LEU A 47 4.22 3.80 10.14
N THR A 48 5.05 4.17 9.17
CA THR A 48 4.80 5.38 8.35
C THR A 48 3.49 5.30 7.60
N ALA A 49 3.09 4.15 7.07
CA ALA A 49 1.80 3.99 6.38
C ALA A 49 0.62 4.34 7.31
N ILE A 50 0.64 3.83 8.54
CA ILE A 50 -0.42 4.08 9.54
C ILE A 50 -0.43 5.55 9.93
N VAL A 51 0.74 6.14 10.19
CA VAL A 51 0.87 7.55 10.58
C VAL A 51 0.33 8.46 9.47
N VAL A 52 0.64 8.17 8.21
CA VAL A 52 0.15 8.94 7.05
C VAL A 52 -1.37 8.89 6.97
N VAL A 53 -1.98 7.70 7.08
CA VAL A 53 -3.44 7.56 7.03
C VAL A 53 -4.10 8.29 8.20
N ASN A 54 -3.57 8.14 9.41
CA ASN A 54 -4.13 8.81 10.60
C ASN A 54 -3.99 10.34 10.51
N ARG A 55 -2.85 10.84 10.02
CA ARG A 55 -2.66 12.28 9.79
C ARG A 55 -3.57 12.82 8.70
N ALA A 56 -3.74 12.09 7.60
CA ALA A 56 -4.66 12.47 6.54
C ALA A 56 -6.09 12.59 7.05
N ARG A 57 -6.54 11.61 7.85
CA ARG A 57 -7.87 11.63 8.47
C ARG A 57 -8.09 12.83 9.40
N ALA A 58 -7.07 13.27 10.12
CA ALA A 58 -7.18 14.34 11.11
C ALA A 58 -7.05 15.76 10.55
N HIS A 59 -6.35 15.94 9.40
CA HIS A 59 -5.95 17.27 8.94
C HIS A 59 -6.42 17.64 7.53
N LEU A 60 -6.95 16.70 6.76
CA LEU A 60 -7.45 16.98 5.42
C LEU A 60 -8.95 17.26 5.45
N GLU A 61 -9.40 18.07 4.49
CA GLU A 61 -10.80 18.45 4.36
C GLU A 61 -11.68 17.25 4.03
N CYS A 62 -12.83 17.19 4.70
CA CYS A 62 -13.89 16.23 4.45
C CYS A 62 -14.70 16.67 3.23
N LEU A 63 -14.74 15.85 2.21
CA LEU A 63 -15.47 16.11 0.99
C LEU A 63 -16.71 15.21 0.93
N PRO A 64 -17.89 15.74 0.60
CA PRO A 64 -19.05 14.90 0.32
C PRO A 64 -18.83 14.12 -0.96
N ILE A 65 -19.22 12.85 -0.96
CA ILE A 65 -19.12 11.97 -2.14
C ILE A 65 -20.44 11.25 -2.36
N SER A 66 -20.85 11.14 -3.62
CA SER A 66 -21.98 10.32 -4.03
C SER A 66 -21.45 9.16 -4.87
N ILE A 67 -21.54 7.95 -4.34
CA ILE A 67 -21.05 6.74 -5.00
C ILE A 67 -22.19 6.09 -5.77
N LYS A 68 -21.98 5.85 -7.06
CA LYS A 68 -22.90 5.14 -7.93
C LYS A 68 -22.62 3.63 -7.95
N LYS A 69 -21.32 3.25 -7.86
CA LYS A 69 -20.90 1.87 -7.95
C LYS A 69 -19.62 1.66 -7.14
N ALA A 70 -19.53 0.53 -6.46
CA ALA A 70 -18.31 0.12 -5.75
C ALA A 70 -17.97 -1.32 -6.09
N LYS A 71 -16.68 -1.59 -6.32
CA LYS A 71 -16.14 -2.91 -6.60
C LYS A 71 -14.93 -3.14 -5.70
N SER A 72 -14.84 -4.33 -5.07
CA SER A 72 -13.66 -4.66 -4.26
C SER A 72 -12.41 -4.74 -5.14
N ALA A 73 -11.38 -4.02 -4.73
CA ALA A 73 -10.04 -4.02 -5.29
C ALA A 73 -9.05 -4.83 -4.43
N ASP A 74 -9.51 -5.53 -3.40
CA ASP A 74 -8.65 -6.35 -2.51
C ASP A 74 -7.87 -7.43 -3.30
N LYS A 75 -8.38 -7.85 -4.46
CA LYS A 75 -7.69 -8.81 -5.34
C LYS A 75 -6.33 -8.29 -5.84
N GLU A 76 -6.16 -6.99 -5.96
CA GLU A 76 -4.90 -6.39 -6.40
C GLU A 76 -3.80 -6.58 -5.36
N VAL A 77 -4.16 -6.68 -4.07
CA VAL A 77 -3.22 -7.00 -2.98
C VAL A 77 -2.54 -8.35 -3.22
N ILE A 78 -3.25 -9.33 -3.83
CA ILE A 78 -2.72 -10.66 -4.12
C ILE A 78 -1.56 -10.58 -5.13
N GLY A 79 -1.64 -9.65 -6.10
CA GLY A 79 -0.57 -9.43 -7.08
C GLY A 79 0.75 -9.06 -6.43
N PHE A 80 0.73 -8.28 -5.36
CA PHE A 80 1.92 -7.94 -4.59
C PHE A 80 2.55 -9.14 -3.89
N PHE A 81 1.74 -10.10 -3.44
CA PHE A 81 2.24 -11.31 -2.79
C PHE A 81 3.25 -12.07 -3.68
N THR A 82 2.96 -12.17 -4.97
CA THR A 82 3.87 -12.81 -5.93
C THR A 82 5.25 -12.16 -5.92
N VAL A 83 5.31 -10.84 -5.91
CA VAL A 83 6.57 -10.09 -5.87
C VAL A 83 7.31 -10.31 -4.55
N TYR A 84 6.59 -10.39 -3.43
CA TYR A 84 7.21 -10.60 -2.11
C TYR A 84 7.79 -12.01 -1.94
N VAL A 85 7.23 -13.01 -2.64
CA VAL A 85 7.71 -14.40 -2.60
C VAL A 85 8.94 -14.61 -3.51
N LEU A 86 9.15 -13.78 -4.53
CA LEU A 86 10.27 -13.92 -5.46
C LEU A 86 11.63 -14.12 -4.78
N PRO A 87 12.04 -13.34 -3.73
CA PRO A 87 13.30 -13.57 -3.05
C PRO A 87 13.44 -14.98 -2.45
N LEU A 88 12.33 -15.56 -2.01
CA LEU A 88 12.31 -16.89 -1.40
C LEU A 88 12.48 -17.98 -2.46
N VAL A 89 11.88 -17.82 -3.64
CA VAL A 89 11.99 -18.77 -4.76
C VAL A 89 13.41 -18.81 -5.30
N PHE A 90 14.06 -17.67 -5.44
CA PHE A 90 15.42 -17.56 -5.99
C PHE A 90 16.53 -17.82 -4.98
N LYS A 91 16.21 -18.12 -3.72
CA LYS A 91 17.18 -18.38 -2.65
C LYS A 91 18.19 -19.52 -2.98
N GLY A 92 17.77 -20.52 -3.76
CA GLY A 92 18.59 -21.70 -4.09
C GLY A 92 19.56 -21.52 -5.24
N VAL A 93 19.56 -20.38 -5.94
CA VAL A 93 20.29 -20.23 -7.23
C VAL A 93 21.68 -19.65 -7.06
N SER A 94 21.93 -18.80 -6.07
CA SER A 94 23.24 -18.21 -5.76
C SER A 94 23.20 -17.40 -4.46
N ALA A 95 24.36 -16.94 -3.98
CA ALA A 95 24.43 -15.96 -2.92
C ALA A 95 23.58 -14.72 -3.28
N PRO A 96 22.84 -14.12 -2.34
CA PRO A 96 21.97 -12.99 -2.63
C PRO A 96 22.78 -11.85 -3.24
N ASP A 97 22.53 -11.56 -4.51
CA ASP A 97 23.10 -10.43 -5.23
C ASP A 97 22.27 -9.18 -4.86
N LEU A 98 22.84 -8.35 -3.98
CA LEU A 98 22.24 -7.10 -3.55
C LEU A 98 21.96 -6.14 -4.73
N GLY A 99 22.80 -6.18 -5.77
CA GLY A 99 22.60 -5.37 -6.97
C GLY A 99 21.34 -5.77 -7.73
N ALA A 100 21.13 -7.08 -7.93
CA ALA A 100 19.94 -7.60 -8.59
C ALA A 100 18.67 -7.28 -7.80
N TRP A 101 18.69 -7.42 -6.48
CA TRP A 101 17.56 -7.07 -5.62
C TRP A 101 17.25 -5.57 -5.58
N ALA A 102 18.30 -4.73 -5.56
CA ALA A 102 18.13 -3.28 -5.66
C ALA A 102 17.50 -2.89 -7.00
N MET A 103 17.96 -3.49 -8.09
CA MET A 103 17.38 -3.25 -9.42
C MET A 103 15.92 -3.69 -9.48
N ALA A 104 15.57 -4.88 -8.97
CA ALA A 104 14.19 -5.35 -8.91
C ALA A 104 13.29 -4.42 -8.09
N ALA A 105 13.77 -3.92 -6.96
CA ALA A 105 13.04 -2.96 -6.14
C ALA A 105 12.81 -1.63 -6.87
N VAL A 106 13.81 -1.12 -7.59
CA VAL A 106 13.70 0.10 -8.41
C VAL A 106 12.69 -0.10 -9.54
N MET A 107 12.75 -1.23 -10.25
CA MET A 107 11.79 -1.56 -11.30
C MET A 107 10.36 -1.67 -10.75
N LEU A 108 10.18 -2.31 -9.59
CA LEU A 108 8.88 -2.38 -8.92
C LEU A 108 8.37 -0.99 -8.54
N LEU A 109 9.22 -0.14 -7.95
CA LEU A 109 8.87 1.25 -7.65
C LEU A 109 8.44 2.01 -8.90
N PHE A 110 9.16 1.83 -10.00
CA PHE A 110 8.81 2.46 -11.28
C PHE A 110 7.44 2.01 -11.78
N VAL A 111 7.14 0.71 -11.73
CA VAL A 111 5.84 0.18 -12.13
C VAL A 111 4.73 0.70 -11.22
N LEU A 112 4.92 0.66 -9.90
CA LEU A 112 3.96 1.21 -8.95
C LEU A 112 3.69 2.69 -9.20
N TRP A 113 4.73 3.46 -9.48
CA TRP A 113 4.61 4.88 -9.78
C TRP A 113 3.84 5.13 -11.09
N SER A 114 4.14 4.36 -12.13
CA SER A 114 3.54 4.49 -13.45
C SER A 114 2.07 4.08 -13.47
N THR A 115 1.70 3.02 -12.75
CA THR A 115 0.35 2.43 -12.77
C THR A 115 -0.59 2.97 -11.72
N HIS A 116 -0.12 3.86 -10.82
CA HIS A 116 -0.87 4.34 -9.65
C HIS A 116 -1.32 3.22 -8.69
N ALA A 117 -0.81 2.00 -8.87
CA ALA A 117 -1.13 0.83 -8.05
C ALA A 117 -0.64 0.94 -6.59
N PHE A 118 0.23 1.92 -6.28
CA PHE A 118 0.68 2.21 -4.91
C PHE A 118 -0.45 2.57 -3.94
N GLN A 119 -1.63 2.90 -4.45
CA GLN A 119 -2.80 3.21 -3.62
C GLN A 119 -3.36 1.96 -2.94
N VAL A 120 -3.23 0.79 -3.59
CA VAL A 120 -3.54 -0.51 -2.96
C VAL A 120 -2.32 -0.93 -2.15
N ASN A 121 -2.33 -0.66 -0.86
CA ASN A 121 -1.19 -0.90 0.01
C ASN A 121 -1.39 -2.17 0.85
N PRO A 122 -0.61 -3.24 0.60
CA PRO A 122 -0.74 -4.50 1.33
C PRO A 122 -0.51 -4.37 2.83
N VAL A 123 0.33 -3.41 3.25
CA VAL A 123 0.55 -3.15 4.69
C VAL A 123 -0.74 -2.66 5.34
N LEU A 124 -1.46 -1.75 4.71
CA LEU A 124 -2.77 -1.31 5.22
C LEU A 124 -3.78 -2.45 5.23
N GLY A 125 -3.73 -3.37 4.25
CA GLY A 125 -4.54 -4.58 4.24
C GLY A 125 -4.32 -5.45 5.48
N LEU A 126 -3.07 -5.61 5.94
CA LEU A 126 -2.74 -6.32 7.19
C LEU A 126 -3.32 -5.64 8.44
N PHE A 127 -3.52 -4.33 8.40
CA PHE A 127 -4.16 -3.56 9.47
C PHE A 127 -5.69 -3.45 9.34
N GLY A 128 -6.30 -4.31 8.51
CA GLY A 128 -7.75 -4.41 8.36
C GLY A 128 -8.36 -3.32 7.48
N TYR A 129 -7.57 -2.66 6.65
CA TYR A 129 -8.10 -1.79 5.61
C TYR A 129 -8.50 -2.59 4.38
N HIS A 130 -9.63 -2.22 3.77
CA HIS A 130 -10.15 -2.73 2.52
C HIS A 130 -10.03 -1.69 1.42
N PHE A 131 -9.89 -2.16 0.20
CA PHE A 131 -9.75 -1.32 -0.98
C PHE A 131 -10.94 -1.51 -1.91
N TYR A 132 -11.55 -0.41 -2.33
CA TYR A 132 -12.67 -0.40 -3.26
C TYR A 132 -12.41 0.57 -4.39
N GLU A 133 -12.64 0.12 -5.62
CA GLU A 133 -12.78 0.98 -6.77
C GLU A 133 -14.21 1.53 -6.77
N VAL A 134 -14.34 2.85 -6.62
CA VAL A 134 -15.64 3.53 -6.52
C VAL A 134 -15.83 4.50 -7.66
N GLU A 135 -16.96 4.38 -8.34
CA GLU A 135 -17.41 5.30 -9.37
C GLU A 135 -18.39 6.29 -8.76
N THR A 136 -18.10 7.58 -8.91
CA THR A 136 -18.97 8.66 -8.43
C THR A 136 -20.11 8.94 -9.39
N ALA A 137 -21.10 9.70 -8.94
CA ALA A 137 -22.21 10.14 -9.78
C ALA A 137 -21.73 10.94 -11.01
N ASP A 138 -20.60 11.65 -10.88
CA ASP A 138 -19.96 12.44 -11.94
C ASP A 138 -19.12 11.59 -12.92
N GLY A 139 -19.11 10.27 -12.75
CA GLY A 139 -18.37 9.35 -13.63
C GLY A 139 -16.88 9.26 -13.36
N ILE A 140 -16.39 9.86 -12.27
CA ILE A 140 -14.98 9.77 -11.88
C ILE A 140 -14.77 8.52 -11.02
N THR A 141 -13.71 7.77 -11.31
CA THR A 141 -13.33 6.59 -10.56
C THR A 141 -12.23 6.92 -9.57
N TYR A 142 -12.47 6.58 -8.29
CA TYR A 142 -11.49 6.70 -7.21
C TYR A 142 -11.17 5.33 -6.61
N LEU A 143 -9.96 5.17 -6.08
CA LEU A 143 -9.65 4.08 -5.17
C LEU A 143 -9.94 4.55 -3.73
N MET A 144 -10.89 3.89 -3.08
CA MET A 144 -11.29 4.18 -1.73
C MET A 144 -10.67 3.20 -0.75
N ILE A 145 -10.06 3.75 0.30
CA ILE A 145 -9.49 3.02 1.43
C ILE A 145 -10.46 3.14 2.60
N THR A 146 -10.86 2.02 3.18
CA THR A 146 -11.81 2.00 4.31
C THR A 146 -11.47 0.89 5.30
N LYS A 147 -11.87 1.05 6.58
CA LYS A 147 -11.76 -0.02 7.60
C LYS A 147 -12.97 -0.94 7.66
N ARG A 148 -14.02 -0.63 6.93
CA ARG A 148 -15.25 -1.42 6.93
C ARG A 148 -15.48 -2.13 5.61
N LYS A 149 -16.19 -3.24 5.66
CA LYS A 149 -16.74 -3.86 4.46
C LYS A 149 -17.96 -3.08 4.02
N ILE A 150 -17.94 -2.61 2.77
CA ILE A 150 -19.06 -1.86 2.20
C ILE A 150 -20.05 -2.85 1.63
N ASN A 151 -21.18 -2.99 2.31
CA ASN A 151 -22.32 -3.76 1.83
C ASN A 151 -23.38 -2.85 1.19
N ASP A 152 -23.40 -1.58 1.59
CA ASP A 152 -24.30 -0.55 1.08
C ASP A 152 -23.51 0.71 0.77
N ILE A 153 -23.51 1.12 -0.49
CA ILE A 153 -22.80 2.30 -0.99
C ILE A 153 -23.37 3.62 -0.45
N THR A 154 -24.65 3.63 -0.08
CA THR A 154 -25.33 4.83 0.46
C THR A 154 -24.82 5.24 1.84
N THR A 155 -24.11 4.34 2.52
CA THR A 155 -23.52 4.60 3.84
C THR A 155 -22.20 5.40 3.76
N VAL A 156 -21.64 5.60 2.56
CA VAL A 156 -20.43 6.37 2.35
C VAL A 156 -20.79 7.77 1.87
N ASN A 157 -20.77 8.72 2.78
CA ASN A 157 -21.18 10.10 2.50
C ASN A 157 -20.02 11.09 2.49
N TYR A 158 -18.94 10.80 3.23
CA TYR A 158 -17.81 11.69 3.39
C TYR A 158 -16.49 10.95 3.22
N VAL A 159 -15.58 11.57 2.49
CA VAL A 159 -14.24 11.06 2.26
C VAL A 159 -13.21 12.17 2.43
N VAL A 160 -11.98 11.76 2.65
CA VAL A 160 -10.79 12.62 2.62
C VAL A 160 -9.97 12.27 1.38
N GLN A 161 -9.62 13.28 0.60
CA GLN A 161 -8.81 13.06 -0.60
C GLN A 161 -7.33 12.90 -0.23
N LEU A 162 -6.76 11.72 -0.51
CA LEU A 162 -5.35 11.42 -0.27
C LEU A 162 -4.46 11.77 -1.47
N GLY A 163 -5.04 11.84 -2.66
CA GLY A 163 -4.35 12.14 -3.91
C GLY A 163 -5.33 12.35 -5.05
N GLU A 164 -4.85 12.36 -6.28
CA GLU A 164 -5.71 12.63 -7.44
C GLU A 164 -6.85 11.60 -7.61
N HIS A 165 -6.55 10.32 -7.34
CA HIS A 165 -7.50 9.21 -7.52
C HIS A 165 -7.69 8.37 -6.26
N GLY A 166 -7.13 8.79 -5.12
CA GLY A 166 -7.21 8.07 -3.86
C GLY A 166 -8.03 8.83 -2.82
N VAL A 167 -9.00 8.16 -2.20
CA VAL A 167 -9.84 8.71 -1.14
C VAL A 167 -9.86 7.79 0.07
N LEU A 168 -10.00 8.37 1.26
CA LEU A 168 -10.12 7.65 2.52
C LEU A 168 -11.55 7.84 3.06
N ASP A 169 -12.25 6.75 3.30
CA ASP A 169 -13.56 6.77 3.95
C ASP A 169 -13.43 7.20 5.42
N ILE A 170 -14.17 8.23 5.79
CA ILE A 170 -14.23 8.75 7.15
C ILE A 170 -15.62 8.60 7.78
N SER A 171 -16.57 8.01 7.05
CA SER A 171 -17.97 7.87 7.49
C SER A 171 -18.14 6.97 8.72
N VAL A 172 -17.07 6.42 9.29
CA VAL A 172 -17.08 5.50 10.46
C VAL A 172 -16.76 6.23 11.79
N ALA A 173 -16.59 7.51 11.76
CA ALA A 173 -16.29 8.28 12.99
C ALA A 173 -17.57 8.74 13.71
N ASN A 174 -18.55 7.82 13.87
CA ASN A 174 -19.64 7.97 14.84
C ASN A 174 -19.81 6.68 15.61
#